data_35a17ffb9c053c44afe209e0882087b0
#
_entry.id   35a17ffb9c053c44afe209e0882087b0
#
_cell.length_a   1.000
_cell.length_b   1.000
_cell.length_c   1.000
_cell.angle_alpha   90.00
_cell.angle_beta   90.00
_cell.angle_gamma   90.00
#
_symmetry.space_group_name_H-M   'P 1'
#
loop_
_entity.id
_entity.type
_entity.pdbx_description
1 polymer ?
#
loop_
_entity_poly.entity_id
_entity_poly.type
_entity_poly.pdbx_seq_one_letter_code
_entity_poly.pdbx_strand_id
1 'polypeptide(L)'
;MALGLAAIMAMTAMTGCGGSSSAKTDSTTGGDKKQAEATSGKEKITLRIGSGHSESNPWITALEDYFVKNVSERVSEETNYEIDWVKSYGGSVISLGNELQGVQDGLVDIGCTILVFEASRLPLQDMVYSMPFSCSDPLIVAETIKQMYEKYPEFTSIYEDSYNQKFVGIGVSDPYGFFSTKEVKSLEDVNGMKIGAAGINLSWIEGSGAVGVQTSLNDTYQNLQTNVCQATIQPTHSCVNLKVYEVAPYYLDANFNVVPFNAWNDLPEDVQNIISEVGEGYLDYESEYINTIHEEDIKALEEQGCTVTTLSREEQEKWAASLPDVVNGLVKSLDDAGYNGSEIVEDYYEILESKGVERVRDWKISE
;
A
#
# COMPACT_ATOMS: atom_id res chain seq x y z
N MET A 1 -44.31 -34.90 -3.47
CA MET A 1 -44.22 -35.68 -2.24
C MET A 1 -43.21 -34.92 -1.39
N ALA A 2 -43.56 -33.99 -0.57
CA ALA A 2 -44.36 -33.99 0.66
C ALA A 2 -43.59 -34.61 1.84
N LEU A 3 -43.54 -33.84 2.87
CA LEU A 3 -43.24 -33.98 4.32
C LEU A 3 -41.85 -33.40 4.69
N GLY A 4 -41.70 -32.38 5.50
CA GLY A 4 -42.56 -31.76 6.52
C GLY A 4 -42.28 -32.37 7.89
N LEU A 5 -41.48 -31.65 8.75
CA LEU A 5 -41.73 -31.73 10.20
C LEU A 5 -41.08 -30.53 10.90
N ALA A 6 -41.94 -29.78 11.58
CA ALA A 6 -41.64 -28.79 12.60
C ALA A 6 -41.78 -29.42 14.00
N ALA A 7 -41.05 -28.95 14.98
CA ALA A 7 -41.38 -29.06 16.41
C ALA A 7 -40.47 -28.07 17.17
N ILE A 8 -41.00 -27.00 17.70
CA ILE A 8 -41.71 -26.72 18.95
C ILE A 8 -40.80 -26.56 20.18
N MET A 9 -40.85 -25.33 20.66
CA MET A 9 -40.65 -24.70 21.98
C MET A 9 -40.49 -25.58 23.23
N ALA A 10 -39.71 -25.07 24.15
CA ALA A 10 -40.08 -25.03 25.57
C ALA A 10 -39.41 -23.85 26.31
N MET A 11 -40.25 -22.93 26.75
CA MET A 11 -39.98 -21.95 27.82
C MET A 11 -40.01 -22.68 29.18
N THR A 12 -39.11 -22.28 30.07
CA THR A 12 -39.33 -22.43 31.50
C THR A 12 -38.91 -21.16 32.23
N ALA A 13 -39.92 -20.46 32.70
CA ALA A 13 -39.81 -19.41 33.72
C ALA A 13 -39.83 -20.09 35.10
N MET A 14 -38.99 -19.64 35.99
CA MET A 14 -39.16 -19.84 37.44
C MET A 14 -38.99 -18.54 38.19
N THR A 15 -40.11 -18.05 38.70
CA THR A 15 -40.26 -17.05 39.74
C THR A 15 -39.97 -17.66 41.10
N GLY A 16 -39.29 -16.92 41.95
CA GLY A 16 -39.13 -17.23 43.38
C GLY A 16 -39.06 -15.94 44.17
N CYS A 17 -40.16 -15.64 44.82
CA CYS A 17 -40.36 -14.58 45.81
C CYS A 17 -39.88 -15.01 47.20
N GLY A 18 -39.42 -13.99 47.99
CA GLY A 18 -39.70 -14.08 49.42
C GLY A 18 -38.58 -13.67 50.36
N GLY A 19 -38.85 -12.60 51.15
CA GLY A 19 -38.34 -12.54 52.50
C GLY A 19 -37.76 -11.20 52.98
N SER A 20 -38.62 -10.30 53.43
CA SER A 20 -38.29 -9.14 54.29
C SER A 20 -37.74 -9.55 55.63
N SER A 21 -36.76 -8.83 56.20
CA SER A 21 -36.75 -8.45 57.62
C SER A 21 -35.88 -7.23 57.86
N SER A 22 -36.50 -6.25 58.50
CA SER A 22 -35.95 -5.00 58.99
C SER A 22 -35.14 -5.23 60.28
N ALA A 23 -34.01 -4.52 60.43
CA ALA A 23 -33.54 -4.09 61.74
C ALA A 23 -32.78 -2.76 61.59
N LYS A 24 -33.27 -1.75 62.28
CA LYS A 24 -32.60 -0.46 62.57
C LYS A 24 -31.55 -0.65 63.64
N THR A 25 -30.44 0.05 63.56
CA THR A 25 -29.90 1.02 64.56
C THR A 25 -28.46 1.41 64.17
N ASP A 26 -28.27 2.61 64.03
CA ASP A 26 -27.63 3.70 64.79
C ASP A 26 -26.24 4.16 64.26
N SER A 27 -26.21 5.43 64.10
CA SER A 27 -25.16 6.41 63.81
C SER A 27 -23.79 6.16 64.43
N THR A 28 -22.73 6.33 63.63
CA THR A 28 -21.58 7.17 64.07
C THR A 28 -20.83 7.77 62.87
N THR A 29 -20.65 9.05 62.99
CA THR A 29 -19.90 9.99 62.17
C THR A 29 -18.45 9.53 61.91
N GLY A 30 -18.03 9.47 60.66
CA GLY A 30 -16.64 9.35 60.25
C GLY A 30 -16.54 9.85 58.80
N GLY A 31 -16.25 11.13 58.65
CA GLY A 31 -16.05 11.71 57.35
C GLY A 31 -14.74 11.26 56.73
N ASP A 32 -14.80 10.32 55.83
CA ASP A 32 -13.79 10.12 54.80
C ASP A 32 -14.31 10.77 53.52
N LYS A 33 -13.81 11.95 53.24
CA LYS A 33 -13.80 12.51 51.93
C LYS A 33 -12.96 11.57 51.06
N LYS A 34 -13.58 10.59 50.43
CA LYS A 34 -13.05 10.03 49.21
C LYS A 34 -12.97 11.20 48.22
N GLN A 35 -11.77 11.70 48.07
CA GLN A 35 -11.34 12.52 47.00
C GLN A 35 -11.68 11.69 45.75
N ALA A 36 -12.71 12.09 44.99
CA ALA A 36 -12.91 11.61 43.67
C ALA A 36 -11.63 11.99 42.93
N GLU A 37 -10.77 11.04 42.66
CA GLU A 37 -9.77 11.15 41.63
C GLU A 37 -10.58 11.51 40.41
N ALA A 38 -10.46 12.76 39.97
CA ALA A 38 -10.85 13.17 38.63
C ALA A 38 -9.98 12.33 37.70
N THR A 39 -10.54 11.26 37.20
CA THR A 39 -10.05 10.63 35.98
C THR A 39 -10.27 11.70 34.89
N SER A 40 -9.24 12.49 34.65
CA SER A 40 -9.14 13.34 33.45
C SER A 40 -8.90 12.40 32.27
N GLY A 41 -9.83 11.50 32.00
CA GLY A 41 -9.82 10.65 30.83
C GLY A 41 -10.21 11.51 29.65
N LYS A 42 -9.31 11.63 28.68
CA LYS A 42 -9.62 12.17 27.35
C LYS A 42 -10.74 11.34 26.73
N GLU A 43 -11.52 11.98 25.88
CA GLU A 43 -12.55 11.28 25.10
C GLU A 43 -11.87 10.34 24.08
N LYS A 44 -12.30 9.09 24.01
CA LYS A 44 -11.74 8.11 23.08
C LYS A 44 -12.46 8.17 21.73
N ILE A 45 -11.67 8.29 20.68
CA ILE A 45 -12.11 8.13 19.29
C ILE A 45 -11.57 6.79 18.80
N THR A 46 -12.45 5.89 18.40
CA THR A 46 -12.04 4.64 17.77
C THR A 46 -11.85 4.87 16.28
N LEU A 47 -10.64 4.56 15.77
CA LEU A 47 -10.31 4.60 14.36
C LEU A 47 -9.94 3.20 13.86
N ARG A 48 -10.60 2.78 12.78
CA ARG A 48 -10.33 1.53 12.10
C ARG A 48 -9.40 1.81 10.93
N ILE A 49 -8.21 1.21 10.95
CA ILE A 49 -7.24 1.29 9.85
C ILE A 49 -7.02 -0.10 9.25
N GLY A 50 -6.93 -0.19 7.92
CA GLY A 50 -6.79 -1.48 7.26
C GLY A 50 -6.10 -1.45 5.92
N SER A 51 -5.59 -2.63 5.54
CA SER A 51 -5.00 -2.92 4.22
C SER A 51 -5.09 -4.41 3.90
N GLY A 52 -5.12 -4.73 2.61
CA GLY A 52 -4.97 -6.09 2.12
C GLY A 52 -3.57 -6.67 2.34
N HIS A 53 -2.55 -5.82 2.54
CA HIS A 53 -1.19 -6.22 2.85
C HIS A 53 -0.97 -6.44 4.35
N SER A 54 -0.02 -7.34 4.67
CA SER A 54 0.38 -7.62 6.05
C SER A 54 1.31 -6.56 6.62
N GLU A 55 1.45 -6.54 7.94
CA GLU A 55 2.35 -5.65 8.68
C GLU A 55 3.83 -5.81 8.29
N SER A 56 4.21 -6.93 7.70
CA SER A 56 5.59 -7.19 7.25
C SER A 56 5.94 -6.46 5.95
N ASN A 57 5.00 -5.80 5.29
CA ASN A 57 5.30 -4.97 4.13
C ASN A 57 5.82 -3.61 4.58
N PRO A 58 6.88 -3.06 3.96
CA PRO A 58 7.58 -1.89 4.47
C PRO A 58 6.68 -0.65 4.57
N TRP A 59 5.76 -0.45 3.64
CA TRP A 59 4.80 0.66 3.69
C TRP A 59 3.78 0.53 4.83
N ILE A 60 3.42 -0.70 5.26
CA ILE A 60 2.57 -0.89 6.46
C ILE A 60 3.40 -0.68 7.72
N THR A 61 4.65 -1.14 7.75
CA THR A 61 5.58 -0.85 8.85
C THR A 61 5.78 0.65 9.01
N ALA A 62 6.06 1.37 7.93
CA ALA A 62 6.21 2.83 7.97
C ALA A 62 4.91 3.55 8.39
N LEU A 63 3.74 3.06 7.93
CA LEU A 63 2.43 3.57 8.34
C LEU A 63 2.26 3.47 9.86
N GLU A 64 2.65 2.36 10.47
CA GLU A 64 2.60 2.16 11.92
C GLU A 64 3.61 3.03 12.67
N ASP A 65 4.86 3.01 12.23
CA ASP A 65 5.97 3.65 12.95
C ASP A 65 5.94 5.18 12.86
N TYR A 66 5.35 5.72 11.80
CA TYR A 66 5.24 7.16 11.62
C TYR A 66 3.81 7.66 11.77
N PHE A 67 2.89 7.25 10.90
CA PHE A 67 1.56 7.84 10.82
C PHE A 67 0.72 7.53 12.07
N VAL A 68 0.51 6.25 12.38
CA VAL A 68 -0.30 5.81 13.54
C VAL A 68 0.29 6.35 14.84
N LYS A 69 1.60 6.33 14.98
CA LYS A 69 2.31 6.82 16.16
C LYS A 69 2.15 8.34 16.32
N ASN A 70 2.52 9.13 15.28
CA ASN A 70 2.47 10.58 15.38
C ASN A 70 1.04 11.11 15.53
N VAL A 71 0.05 10.51 14.85
CA VAL A 71 -1.37 10.85 15.05
C VAL A 71 -1.78 10.59 16.50
N SER A 72 -1.43 9.43 17.06
CA SER A 72 -1.77 9.10 18.46
C SER A 72 -1.15 10.09 19.45
N GLU A 73 0.13 10.39 19.29
CA GLU A 73 0.87 11.30 20.15
C GLU A 73 0.30 12.72 20.05
N ARG A 74 0.18 13.27 18.85
CA ARG A 74 -0.28 14.63 18.63
C ARG A 74 -1.74 14.85 19.02
N VAL A 75 -2.65 13.92 18.67
CA VAL A 75 -4.05 14.00 19.11
C VAL A 75 -4.14 13.98 20.63
N SER A 76 -3.35 13.10 21.29
CA SER A 76 -3.30 13.06 22.73
C SER A 76 -2.71 14.33 23.35
N GLU A 77 -1.72 14.99 22.75
CA GLU A 77 -1.07 16.16 23.30
C GLU A 77 -1.82 17.46 23.00
N GLU A 78 -2.39 17.59 21.80
CA GLU A 78 -2.94 18.84 21.28
C GLU A 78 -4.46 18.96 21.43
N THR A 79 -5.17 17.85 21.75
CA THR A 79 -6.62 17.80 21.85
C THR A 79 -7.12 17.20 23.17
N ASN A 80 -8.45 17.18 23.35
CA ASN A 80 -9.11 16.45 24.44
C ASN A 80 -9.42 14.98 24.08
N TYR A 81 -8.88 14.47 22.97
CA TYR A 81 -9.12 13.13 22.48
C TYR A 81 -7.92 12.22 22.64
N GLU A 82 -8.19 10.92 22.58
CA GLU A 82 -7.22 9.83 22.53
C GLU A 82 -7.70 8.84 21.46
N ILE A 83 -6.81 8.41 20.55
CA ILE A 83 -7.17 7.48 19.49
C ILE A 83 -7.05 6.04 19.99
N ASP A 84 -8.13 5.28 19.80
CA ASP A 84 -8.19 3.83 20.02
C ASP A 84 -8.20 3.12 18.67
N TRP A 85 -7.02 2.64 18.24
CA TRP A 85 -6.85 2.05 16.91
C TRP A 85 -7.37 0.62 16.83
N VAL A 86 -8.22 0.34 15.83
CA VAL A 86 -8.59 -1.01 15.41
C VAL A 86 -7.90 -1.31 14.10
N LYS A 87 -6.84 -2.11 14.16
CA LYS A 87 -5.96 -2.43 13.03
C LYS A 87 -6.38 -3.73 12.34
N SER A 88 -6.50 -3.70 11.02
CA SER A 88 -6.93 -4.85 10.21
C SER A 88 -6.10 -4.96 8.93
N TYR A 89 -4.93 -5.57 9.06
CA TYR A 89 -4.00 -5.83 7.97
C TYR A 89 -4.08 -7.28 7.47
N GLY A 90 -3.40 -7.56 6.36
CA GLY A 90 -3.31 -8.90 5.77
C GLY A 90 -4.63 -9.41 5.20
N GLY A 91 -5.52 -8.53 4.79
CA GLY A 91 -6.78 -8.93 4.17
C GLY A 91 -7.85 -9.42 5.15
N SER A 92 -7.67 -9.18 6.45
CA SER A 92 -8.59 -9.69 7.49
C SER A 92 -9.98 -9.06 7.44
N VAL A 93 -10.10 -7.80 7.02
CA VAL A 93 -11.36 -7.06 6.83
C VAL A 93 -11.51 -6.60 5.40
N ILE A 94 -10.42 -6.09 4.80
CA ILE A 94 -10.39 -5.62 3.42
C ILE A 94 -9.34 -6.43 2.67
N SER A 95 -9.73 -7.11 1.59
CA SER A 95 -8.79 -7.83 0.73
C SER A 95 -8.09 -6.89 -0.25
N LEU A 96 -6.94 -7.33 -0.77
CA LEU A 96 -6.16 -6.61 -1.79
C LEU A 96 -7.04 -6.13 -2.96
N GLY A 97 -6.90 -4.86 -3.33
CA GLY A 97 -7.64 -4.22 -4.41
C GLY A 97 -9.08 -3.84 -4.06
N ASN A 98 -9.46 -3.90 -2.77
CA ASN A 98 -10.75 -3.47 -2.27
C ASN A 98 -10.64 -2.41 -1.17
N GLU A 99 -9.46 -1.82 -0.98
CA GLU A 99 -9.20 -0.84 0.07
C GLU A 99 -10.05 0.42 -0.14
N LEU A 100 -10.05 0.99 -1.34
CA LEU A 100 -10.87 2.15 -1.70
C LEU A 100 -12.37 1.90 -1.47
N GLN A 101 -12.87 0.72 -1.88
CA GLN A 101 -14.24 0.31 -1.64
C GLN A 101 -14.53 0.07 -0.15
N GLY A 102 -13.58 -0.51 0.57
CA GLY A 102 -13.73 -0.80 2.00
C GLY A 102 -13.87 0.45 2.86
N VAL A 103 -13.16 1.53 2.51
CA VAL A 103 -13.34 2.85 3.12
C VAL A 103 -14.70 3.43 2.73
N GLN A 104 -15.08 3.38 1.46
CA GLN A 104 -16.38 3.86 0.98
C GLN A 104 -17.57 3.15 1.65
N ASP A 105 -17.46 1.86 1.89
CA ASP A 105 -18.48 1.04 2.56
C ASP A 105 -18.42 1.18 4.10
N GLY A 106 -17.46 1.93 4.64
CA GLY A 106 -17.31 2.13 6.08
C GLY A 106 -16.85 0.88 6.83
N LEU A 107 -16.16 -0.05 6.17
CA LEU A 107 -15.54 -1.22 6.82
C LEU A 107 -14.32 -0.79 7.66
N VAL A 108 -13.58 0.18 7.18
CA VAL A 108 -12.51 0.90 7.88
C VAL A 108 -12.70 2.41 7.70
N ASP A 109 -12.07 3.19 8.57
CA ASP A 109 -12.07 4.65 8.50
C ASP A 109 -10.87 5.16 7.70
N ILE A 110 -9.78 4.41 7.73
CA ILE A 110 -8.54 4.68 6.98
C ILE A 110 -8.13 3.42 6.22
N GLY A 111 -7.88 3.55 4.92
CA GLY A 111 -7.41 2.48 4.05
C GLY A 111 -6.04 2.80 3.45
N CYS A 112 -5.10 1.87 3.50
CA CYS A 112 -3.86 1.96 2.74
C CYS A 112 -4.08 1.27 1.39
N THR A 113 -4.30 2.07 0.34
CA THR A 113 -4.70 1.62 -1.01
C THR A 113 -3.48 1.34 -1.87
N ILE A 114 -3.40 0.14 -2.41
CA ILE A 114 -2.32 -0.28 -3.33
C ILE A 114 -2.78 -0.08 -4.77
N LEU A 115 -2.19 0.90 -5.43
CA LEU A 115 -2.66 1.45 -6.70
C LEU A 115 -2.60 0.45 -7.86
N VAL A 116 -1.71 -0.54 -7.83
CA VAL A 116 -1.59 -1.58 -8.88
C VAL A 116 -2.91 -2.30 -9.20
N PHE A 117 -3.87 -2.26 -8.28
CA PHE A 117 -5.20 -2.85 -8.45
C PHE A 117 -6.29 -1.82 -8.73
N GLU A 118 -5.94 -0.54 -8.76
CA GLU A 118 -6.88 0.58 -8.85
C GLU A 118 -6.80 1.36 -10.18
N ALA A 119 -6.05 0.88 -11.17
CA ALA A 119 -5.79 1.55 -12.44
C ALA A 119 -7.04 2.12 -13.13
N SER A 120 -8.19 1.42 -13.06
CA SER A 120 -9.44 1.87 -13.66
C SER A 120 -10.18 2.94 -12.86
N ARG A 121 -9.93 3.02 -11.55
CA ARG A 121 -10.59 3.95 -10.61
C ARG A 121 -9.74 5.17 -10.30
N LEU A 122 -8.42 4.99 -10.29
CA LEU A 122 -7.43 6.00 -9.94
C LEU A 122 -6.32 6.07 -11.00
N PRO A 123 -6.66 6.40 -12.26
CA PRO A 123 -5.71 6.32 -13.38
C PRO A 123 -4.52 7.27 -13.26
N LEU A 124 -4.70 8.45 -12.65
CA LEU A 124 -3.59 9.38 -12.38
C LEU A 124 -2.61 8.81 -11.36
N GLN A 125 -3.12 8.29 -10.26
CA GLN A 125 -2.32 7.76 -9.16
C GLN A 125 -1.58 6.48 -9.57
N ASP A 126 -2.16 5.69 -10.48
CA ASP A 126 -1.59 4.45 -11.02
C ASP A 126 -0.58 4.67 -12.16
N MET A 127 -0.45 5.91 -12.68
CA MET A 127 0.30 6.23 -13.89
C MET A 127 1.73 5.65 -13.93
N VAL A 128 2.43 5.68 -12.82
CA VAL A 128 3.83 5.24 -12.74
C VAL A 128 4.00 3.76 -13.07
N TYR A 129 3.00 2.92 -12.78
CA TYR A 129 3.02 1.50 -13.18
C TYR A 129 3.02 1.31 -14.70
N SER A 130 2.45 2.26 -15.45
CA SER A 130 2.42 2.26 -16.91
C SER A 130 3.64 2.96 -17.54
N MET A 131 4.63 3.37 -16.73
CA MET A 131 5.85 4.05 -17.17
C MET A 131 7.11 3.20 -16.84
N PRO A 132 7.25 1.99 -17.39
CA PRO A 132 8.32 1.06 -17.04
C PRO A 132 9.71 1.64 -17.26
N PHE A 133 10.65 1.31 -16.38
CA PHE A 133 12.02 1.82 -16.38
C PHE A 133 12.13 3.35 -16.21
N SER A 134 11.13 4.01 -15.59
CA SER A 134 11.20 5.45 -15.36
C SER A 134 12.19 5.80 -14.25
N CYS A 135 12.04 5.24 -13.06
CA CYS A 135 12.98 5.44 -11.94
C CYS A 135 12.79 4.39 -10.86
N SER A 136 13.88 3.85 -10.30
CA SER A 136 13.89 2.93 -9.15
C SER A 136 14.46 3.55 -7.87
N ASP A 137 14.82 4.83 -7.88
CA ASP A 137 15.28 5.54 -6.68
C ASP A 137 14.07 6.07 -5.90
N PRO A 138 13.83 5.58 -4.66
CA PRO A 138 12.66 5.97 -3.88
C PRO A 138 12.62 7.47 -3.54
N LEU A 139 13.78 8.09 -3.29
CA LEU A 139 13.86 9.51 -2.93
C LEU A 139 13.54 10.40 -4.13
N ILE A 140 14.08 10.06 -5.31
CA ILE A 140 13.80 10.79 -6.55
C ILE A 140 12.33 10.65 -6.93
N VAL A 141 11.76 9.45 -6.84
CA VAL A 141 10.34 9.21 -7.14
C VAL A 141 9.46 9.96 -6.15
N ALA A 142 9.74 9.89 -4.85
CA ALA A 142 8.96 10.59 -3.82
C ALA A 142 8.90 12.10 -4.09
N GLU A 143 10.05 12.71 -4.36
CA GLU A 143 10.10 14.14 -4.66
C GLU A 143 9.43 14.51 -6.01
N THR A 144 9.49 13.61 -7.00
CA THR A 144 8.80 13.79 -8.27
C THR A 144 7.29 13.72 -8.10
N ILE A 145 6.79 12.73 -7.38
CA ILE A 145 5.38 12.57 -7.06
C ILE A 145 4.85 13.76 -6.25
N LYS A 146 5.62 14.24 -5.27
CA LYS A 146 5.27 15.44 -4.49
C LYS A 146 5.01 16.64 -5.41
N GLN A 147 5.91 16.91 -6.37
CA GLN A 147 5.75 17.98 -7.34
C GLN A 147 4.56 17.76 -8.28
N MET A 148 4.27 16.51 -8.69
CA MET A 148 3.08 16.19 -9.48
C MET A 148 1.79 16.49 -8.71
N TYR A 149 1.70 16.10 -7.43
CA TYR A 149 0.54 16.38 -6.58
C TYR A 149 0.35 17.88 -6.29
N GLU A 150 1.44 18.64 -6.19
CA GLU A 150 1.39 20.10 -6.06
C GLU A 150 0.92 20.78 -7.36
N LYS A 151 1.36 20.26 -8.52
CA LYS A 151 1.03 20.83 -9.84
C LYS A 151 -0.38 20.50 -10.30
N TYR A 152 -0.87 19.30 -10.00
CA TYR A 152 -2.13 18.75 -10.49
C TYR A 152 -3.08 18.41 -9.32
N PRO A 153 -4.00 19.34 -8.95
CA PRO A 153 -4.95 19.09 -7.84
C PRO A 153 -5.82 17.84 -8.03
N GLU A 154 -5.97 17.37 -9.26
CA GLU A 154 -6.76 16.19 -9.63
C GLU A 154 -6.23 14.90 -8.98
N PHE A 155 -4.94 14.86 -8.63
CA PHE A 155 -4.38 13.72 -7.89
C PHE A 155 -5.04 13.53 -6.52
N THR A 156 -5.53 14.58 -5.90
CA THR A 156 -6.19 14.53 -4.57
C THR A 156 -7.69 14.67 -4.66
N SER A 157 -8.22 15.56 -5.52
CA SER A 157 -9.65 15.86 -5.58
C SER A 157 -10.51 14.68 -6.03
N ILE A 158 -9.97 13.74 -6.80
CA ILE A 158 -10.69 12.55 -7.24
C ILE A 158 -11.24 11.73 -6.08
N TYR A 159 -10.55 11.70 -4.92
CA TYR A 159 -11.00 10.97 -3.75
C TYR A 159 -12.26 11.59 -3.15
N GLU A 160 -12.34 12.92 -3.07
CA GLU A 160 -13.53 13.63 -2.60
C GLU A 160 -14.65 13.58 -3.65
N ASP A 161 -14.35 13.90 -4.89
CA ASP A 161 -15.32 14.07 -5.96
C ASP A 161 -16.00 12.77 -6.38
N SER A 162 -15.24 11.65 -6.42
CA SER A 162 -15.73 10.38 -6.96
C SER A 162 -16.03 9.34 -5.88
N TYR A 163 -15.34 9.39 -4.74
CA TYR A 163 -15.41 8.34 -3.72
C TYR A 163 -15.89 8.81 -2.36
N ASN A 164 -16.14 10.12 -2.19
CA ASN A 164 -16.50 10.72 -0.89
C ASN A 164 -15.48 10.36 0.20
N GLN A 165 -14.21 10.40 -0.15
CA GLN A 165 -13.08 10.12 0.72
C GLN A 165 -12.12 11.30 0.69
N LYS A 166 -11.37 11.50 1.76
CA LYS A 166 -10.36 12.54 1.81
C LYS A 166 -8.97 11.94 1.57
N PHE A 167 -8.16 12.61 0.77
CA PHE A 167 -6.76 12.27 0.63
C PHE A 167 -6.00 12.69 1.90
N VAL A 168 -5.19 11.79 2.48
CA VAL A 168 -4.37 12.08 3.67
C VAL A 168 -2.92 12.23 3.35
N GLY A 169 -2.38 11.27 2.62
CA GLY A 169 -0.96 11.23 2.32
C GLY A 169 -0.66 10.19 1.27
N ILE A 170 0.56 10.24 0.78
CA ILE A 170 1.09 9.34 -0.22
C ILE A 170 2.39 8.75 0.30
N GLY A 171 2.69 7.53 -0.10
CA GLY A 171 3.96 6.86 0.11
C GLY A 171 4.49 6.30 -1.20
N VAL A 172 5.66 5.68 -1.15
CA VAL A 172 6.29 4.99 -2.26
C VAL A 172 6.63 3.55 -1.87
N SER A 173 6.56 2.62 -2.82
CA SER A 173 7.01 1.24 -2.58
C SER A 173 8.53 1.17 -2.57
N ASP A 174 9.07 0.06 -2.04
CA ASP A 174 10.44 -0.30 -2.32
C ASP A 174 10.61 -0.69 -3.81
N PRO A 175 11.83 -0.58 -4.37
CA PRO A 175 12.10 -0.93 -5.75
C PRO A 175 11.65 -2.35 -6.09
N TYR A 176 11.02 -2.50 -7.25
CA TYR A 176 10.64 -3.81 -7.74
C TYR A 176 11.88 -4.57 -8.21
N GLY A 177 12.13 -5.71 -7.57
CA GLY A 177 13.20 -6.64 -7.92
C GLY A 177 12.73 -7.79 -8.79
N PHE A 178 13.65 -8.36 -9.54
CA PHE A 178 13.42 -9.56 -10.34
C PHE A 178 14.12 -10.76 -9.67
N PHE A 179 13.33 -11.64 -9.08
CA PHE A 179 13.84 -12.88 -8.46
C PHE A 179 13.61 -14.06 -9.40
N SER A 180 14.62 -14.89 -9.61
CA SER A 180 14.53 -16.00 -10.56
C SER A 180 15.24 -17.28 -10.10
N THR A 181 14.77 -18.41 -10.64
CA THR A 181 15.36 -19.74 -10.44
C THR A 181 16.58 -19.97 -11.30
N LYS A 182 16.88 -19.09 -12.25
CA LYS A 182 18.02 -19.11 -13.16
C LYS A 182 18.61 -17.71 -13.26
N GLU A 183 19.91 -17.62 -13.46
CA GLU A 183 20.58 -16.36 -13.67
C GLU A 183 20.05 -15.64 -14.93
N VAL A 184 19.75 -14.34 -14.80
CA VAL A 184 19.27 -13.46 -15.87
C VAL A 184 20.21 -12.26 -15.92
N LYS A 185 20.77 -12.00 -17.11
CA LYS A 185 21.70 -10.88 -17.37
C LYS A 185 21.31 -10.08 -18.60
N SER A 186 20.39 -10.59 -19.40
CA SER A 186 19.98 -9.99 -20.66
C SER A 186 18.50 -10.24 -20.94
N LEU A 187 17.96 -9.50 -21.91
CA LEU A 187 16.58 -9.69 -22.38
C LEU A 187 16.36 -11.11 -22.94
N GLU A 188 17.38 -11.70 -23.62
CA GLU A 188 17.29 -13.03 -24.19
C GLU A 188 17.09 -14.12 -23.14
N ASP A 189 17.60 -13.94 -21.92
CA ASP A 189 17.53 -14.93 -20.85
C ASP A 189 16.10 -15.16 -20.35
N VAL A 190 15.20 -14.17 -20.54
CA VAL A 190 13.80 -14.26 -20.12
C VAL A 190 12.89 -14.90 -21.19
N ASN A 191 13.41 -15.16 -22.40
CA ASN A 191 12.61 -15.72 -23.47
C ASN A 191 12.04 -17.10 -23.09
N GLY A 192 10.72 -17.25 -23.15
CA GLY A 192 9.99 -18.45 -22.75
C GLY A 192 9.89 -18.67 -21.24
N MET A 193 10.48 -17.81 -20.40
CA MET A 193 10.40 -17.90 -18.94
C MET A 193 9.01 -17.50 -18.47
N LYS A 194 8.44 -18.26 -17.54
CA LYS A 194 7.19 -17.89 -16.86
C LYS A 194 7.51 -16.95 -15.73
N ILE A 195 7.03 -15.71 -15.85
CA ILE A 195 7.30 -14.63 -14.89
C ILE A 195 6.00 -14.23 -14.21
N GLY A 196 5.99 -14.34 -12.87
CA GLY A 196 4.89 -13.89 -12.03
C GLY A 196 4.94 -12.40 -11.79
N ALA A 197 3.82 -11.70 -11.95
CA ALA A 197 3.66 -10.30 -11.57
C ALA A 197 2.20 -9.98 -11.28
N ALA A 198 1.96 -8.91 -10.54
CA ALA A 198 0.62 -8.47 -10.18
C ALA A 198 0.09 -7.42 -11.17
N GLY A 199 -1.21 -7.53 -11.51
CA GLY A 199 -1.92 -6.48 -12.25
C GLY A 199 -1.19 -6.00 -13.49
N ILE A 200 -1.03 -4.68 -13.58
CA ILE A 200 -0.43 -3.98 -14.71
C ILE A 200 1.08 -4.25 -14.88
N ASN A 201 1.77 -4.72 -13.82
CA ASN A 201 3.20 -5.05 -13.90
C ASN A 201 3.52 -6.13 -14.95
N LEU A 202 2.52 -6.89 -15.39
CA LEU A 202 2.68 -7.82 -16.51
C LEU A 202 3.04 -7.11 -17.82
N SER A 203 2.68 -5.84 -17.99
CA SER A 203 3.07 -5.03 -19.14
C SER A 203 4.59 -4.80 -19.23
N TRP A 204 5.31 -4.90 -18.09
CA TRP A 204 6.77 -4.70 -18.05
C TRP A 204 7.58 -5.84 -18.69
N ILE A 205 6.92 -6.94 -19.01
CA ILE A 205 7.52 -8.08 -19.72
C ILE A 205 6.85 -8.38 -21.06
N GLU A 206 5.83 -7.63 -21.43
CA GLU A 206 5.13 -7.83 -22.70
C GLU A 206 6.08 -7.52 -23.88
N GLY A 207 6.17 -8.43 -24.84
CA GLY A 207 7.12 -8.32 -25.96
C GLY A 207 8.54 -8.82 -25.68
N SER A 208 8.92 -9.08 -24.41
CA SER A 208 10.24 -9.64 -24.04
C SER A 208 10.44 -11.11 -24.47
N GLY A 209 9.38 -11.77 -24.92
CA GLY A 209 9.36 -13.21 -25.16
C GLY A 209 9.07 -14.06 -23.91
N ALA A 210 8.96 -13.44 -22.74
CA ALA A 210 8.52 -14.10 -21.52
C ALA A 210 7.01 -14.40 -21.52
N VAL A 211 6.59 -15.32 -20.68
CA VAL A 211 5.18 -15.68 -20.46
C VAL A 211 4.74 -15.12 -19.12
N GLY A 212 3.88 -14.10 -19.14
CA GLY A 212 3.33 -13.49 -17.93
C GLY A 212 2.36 -14.43 -17.20
N VAL A 213 2.47 -14.49 -15.89
CA VAL A 213 1.57 -15.24 -15.00
C VAL A 213 1.02 -14.28 -13.97
N GLN A 214 -0.30 -14.08 -13.96
CA GLN A 214 -0.95 -13.25 -12.95
C GLN A 214 -0.78 -13.90 -11.58
N THR A 215 -0.17 -13.18 -10.63
CA THR A 215 0.04 -13.65 -9.27
C THR A 215 0.00 -12.49 -8.28
N SER A 216 -0.17 -12.81 -7.01
CA SER A 216 -0.05 -11.86 -5.90
C SER A 216 1.28 -12.02 -5.19
N LEU A 217 1.68 -11.01 -4.42
CA LEU A 217 2.87 -11.08 -3.57
C LEU A 217 2.79 -12.27 -2.59
N ASN A 218 1.62 -12.50 -2.00
CA ASN A 218 1.41 -13.57 -1.01
C ASN A 218 1.63 -14.99 -1.59
N ASP A 219 1.41 -15.17 -2.89
CA ASP A 219 1.54 -16.47 -3.57
C ASP A 219 2.94 -16.67 -4.17
N THR A 220 3.80 -15.67 -4.15
CA THR A 220 5.08 -15.64 -4.86
C THR A 220 5.99 -16.79 -4.48
N TYR A 221 6.24 -17.02 -3.19
CA TYR A 221 7.12 -18.11 -2.74
C TYR A 221 6.61 -19.48 -3.23
N GLN A 222 5.31 -19.75 -3.04
CA GLN A 222 4.71 -21.02 -3.43
C GLN A 222 4.73 -21.22 -4.96
N ASN A 223 4.45 -20.18 -5.74
CA ASN A 223 4.46 -20.25 -7.20
C ASN A 223 5.86 -20.54 -7.76
N LEU A 224 6.91 -20.01 -7.16
CA LEU A 224 8.30 -20.31 -7.50
C LEU A 224 8.68 -21.72 -7.05
N GLN A 225 8.36 -22.10 -5.81
CA GLN A 225 8.67 -23.42 -5.25
C GLN A 225 8.04 -24.56 -6.07
N THR A 226 6.81 -24.37 -6.54
CA THR A 226 6.06 -25.37 -7.33
C THR A 226 6.28 -25.24 -8.84
N ASN A 227 7.17 -24.33 -9.27
CA ASN A 227 7.49 -24.07 -10.68
C ASN A 227 6.26 -23.64 -11.53
N VAL A 228 5.26 -23.02 -10.90
CA VAL A 228 4.20 -22.29 -11.62
C VAL A 228 4.82 -21.10 -12.33
N CYS A 229 5.72 -20.38 -11.64
CA CYS A 229 6.60 -19.34 -12.18
C CYS A 229 8.08 -19.77 -12.04
N GLN A 230 8.94 -19.25 -12.92
CA GLN A 230 10.39 -19.41 -12.87
C GLN A 230 11.09 -18.14 -12.41
N ALA A 231 10.36 -17.03 -12.45
CA ALA A 231 10.78 -15.74 -11.92
C ALA A 231 9.56 -14.95 -11.44
N THR A 232 9.82 -13.86 -10.73
CA THR A 232 8.80 -12.91 -10.29
C THR A 232 9.32 -11.49 -10.32
N ILE A 233 8.43 -10.52 -10.58
CA ILE A 233 8.66 -9.08 -10.41
C ILE A 233 7.79 -8.63 -9.26
N GLN A 234 8.41 -8.31 -8.13
CA GLN A 234 7.73 -7.92 -6.88
C GLN A 234 8.60 -6.94 -6.09
N PRO A 235 8.04 -6.20 -5.13
CA PRO A 235 8.80 -5.35 -4.23
C PRO A 235 9.90 -6.15 -3.50
N THR A 236 11.13 -5.62 -3.52
CA THR A 236 12.34 -6.35 -3.09
C THR A 236 12.29 -6.74 -1.62
N HIS A 237 12.01 -5.77 -0.72
CA HIS A 237 11.94 -6.00 0.72
C HIS A 237 10.89 -7.05 1.09
N SER A 238 9.72 -6.96 0.47
CA SER A 238 8.64 -7.94 0.70
C SER A 238 9.07 -9.34 0.29
N CYS A 239 9.82 -9.48 -0.79
CA CYS A 239 10.38 -10.77 -1.21
C CYS A 239 11.47 -11.29 -0.27
N VAL A 240 12.30 -10.40 0.30
CA VAL A 240 13.29 -10.78 1.32
C VAL A 240 12.58 -11.30 2.57
N ASN A 241 11.57 -10.60 3.06
CA ASN A 241 10.78 -11.02 4.22
C ASN A 241 10.05 -12.36 4.00
N LEU A 242 9.54 -12.59 2.78
CA LEU A 242 8.92 -13.86 2.38
C LEU A 242 9.95 -14.96 2.07
N LYS A 243 11.26 -14.67 2.19
CA LYS A 243 12.37 -15.58 1.91
C LYS A 243 12.35 -16.16 0.49
N VAL A 244 11.90 -15.37 -0.47
CA VAL A 244 11.82 -15.77 -1.89
C VAL A 244 13.17 -16.24 -2.41
N TYR A 245 14.27 -15.71 -1.87
CA TYR A 245 15.65 -16.10 -2.18
C TYR A 245 15.95 -17.60 -1.94
N GLU A 246 15.22 -18.29 -1.06
CA GLU A 246 15.41 -19.73 -0.82
C GLU A 246 15.01 -20.58 -2.04
N VAL A 247 14.07 -20.10 -2.84
CA VAL A 247 13.51 -20.80 -4.02
C VAL A 247 13.88 -20.13 -5.35
N ALA A 248 14.35 -18.89 -5.30
CA ALA A 248 14.79 -18.08 -6.44
C ALA A 248 16.06 -17.29 -6.08
N PRO A 249 17.24 -17.95 -6.08
CA PRO A 249 18.48 -17.37 -5.52
C PRO A 249 19.20 -16.39 -6.46
N TYR A 250 18.61 -16.01 -7.57
CA TYR A 250 19.15 -15.02 -8.50
C TYR A 250 18.29 -13.76 -8.42
N TYR A 251 18.91 -12.67 -8.00
CA TYR A 251 18.30 -11.36 -7.97
C TYR A 251 18.87 -10.48 -9.07
N LEU A 252 17.99 -9.84 -9.85
CA LEU A 252 18.35 -8.86 -10.85
C LEU A 252 17.72 -7.53 -10.48
N ASP A 253 18.55 -6.52 -10.26
CA ASP A 253 18.14 -5.14 -10.29
C ASP A 253 18.02 -4.70 -11.75
N ALA A 254 16.79 -4.64 -12.24
CA ALA A 254 16.47 -4.25 -13.61
C ALA A 254 16.05 -2.78 -13.73
N ASN A 255 16.16 -2.00 -12.63
CA ASN A 255 15.67 -0.63 -12.57
C ASN A 255 14.16 -0.53 -12.88
N PHE A 256 13.38 -1.49 -12.37
CA PHE A 256 11.93 -1.38 -12.36
C PHE A 256 11.48 -0.32 -11.35
N ASN A 257 10.30 0.24 -11.60
CA ASN A 257 9.81 1.43 -10.90
C ASN A 257 9.64 1.26 -9.39
N VAL A 258 9.72 2.38 -8.69
CA VAL A 258 9.08 2.67 -7.41
C VAL A 258 7.72 3.29 -7.70
N VAL A 259 6.68 2.94 -6.93
CA VAL A 259 5.29 3.32 -7.21
C VAL A 259 4.57 3.86 -5.98
N PRO A 260 3.62 4.83 -6.14
CA PRO A 260 2.92 5.47 -5.02
C PRO A 260 1.70 4.67 -4.49
N PHE A 261 1.20 5.04 -3.27
CA PHE A 261 -0.03 4.52 -2.64
C PHE A 261 -0.66 5.52 -1.66
N ASN A 262 -2.00 5.40 -1.30
CA ASN A 262 -2.80 6.41 -0.57
C ASN A 262 -3.84 5.87 0.43
N ALA A 263 -4.44 6.77 1.29
CA ALA A 263 -5.41 6.44 2.37
C ALA A 263 -6.35 7.56 2.85
N TRP A 264 -7.62 7.29 3.40
CA TRP A 264 -8.45 8.06 4.38
C TRP A 264 -10.00 7.99 4.44
N ASN A 265 -10.66 8.42 5.64
CA ASN A 265 -12.02 8.96 5.82
C ASN A 265 -12.35 9.66 7.19
N ASP A 266 -13.57 10.18 7.42
CA ASP A 266 -14.24 11.22 8.25
C ASP A 266 -14.01 11.28 9.80
N LEU A 267 -13.66 12.49 10.39
CA LEU A 267 -13.31 12.71 11.81
C LEU A 267 -13.64 14.13 12.33
N PRO A 268 -13.54 14.43 13.67
CA PRO A 268 -13.59 15.80 14.20
C PRO A 268 -12.52 16.72 13.60
N GLU A 269 -12.86 18.00 13.37
CA GLU A 269 -12.02 18.95 12.61
C GLU A 269 -10.59 19.12 13.17
N ASP A 270 -10.42 19.19 14.49
CA ASP A 270 -9.12 19.29 15.13
C ASP A 270 -8.29 18.02 14.95
N VAL A 271 -8.91 16.85 14.99
CA VAL A 271 -8.28 15.55 14.70
C VAL A 271 -7.97 15.44 13.21
N GLN A 272 -8.87 15.90 12.34
CA GLN A 272 -8.65 15.92 10.89
C GLN A 272 -7.40 16.74 10.51
N ASN A 273 -7.22 17.91 11.12
CA ASN A 273 -6.08 18.77 10.85
C ASN A 273 -4.75 18.09 11.23
N ILE A 274 -4.70 17.47 12.42
CA ILE A 274 -3.52 16.73 12.87
C ILE A 274 -3.19 15.56 11.91
N ILE A 275 -4.19 14.81 11.51
CA ILE A 275 -4.01 13.69 10.59
C ILE A 275 -3.51 14.16 9.23
N SER A 276 -4.06 15.26 8.69
CA SER A 276 -3.60 15.83 7.41
C SER A 276 -2.14 16.28 7.50
N GLU A 277 -1.75 17.00 8.55
CA GLU A 277 -0.38 17.45 8.76
C GLU A 277 0.61 16.30 8.95
N VAL A 278 0.21 15.22 9.66
CA VAL A 278 1.02 14.01 9.77
C VAL A 278 1.11 13.29 8.42
N GLY A 279 0.02 13.26 7.66
CA GLY A 279 -0.02 12.68 6.32
C GLY A 279 0.91 13.39 5.33
N GLU A 280 0.99 14.72 5.39
CA GLU A 280 1.92 15.51 4.56
C GLU A 280 3.38 15.15 4.80
N GLY A 281 3.76 14.86 6.05
CA GLY A 281 5.14 14.44 6.38
C GLY A 281 5.44 12.97 6.14
N TYR A 282 4.43 12.15 5.83
CA TYR A 282 4.58 10.71 5.70
C TYR A 282 5.50 10.30 4.54
N LEU A 283 5.34 10.93 3.39
CA LEU A 283 6.14 10.62 2.19
C LEU A 283 7.64 10.82 2.42
N ASP A 284 8.03 11.92 3.07
CA ASP A 284 9.42 12.22 3.34
C ASP A 284 10.04 11.17 4.29
N TYR A 285 9.33 10.80 5.36
CA TYR A 285 9.77 9.74 6.28
C TYR A 285 9.87 8.38 5.59
N GLU A 286 8.83 8.00 4.88
CA GLU A 286 8.70 6.65 4.32
C GLU A 286 9.69 6.41 3.18
N SER A 287 9.93 7.39 2.31
CA SER A 287 10.91 7.26 1.22
C SER A 287 12.34 7.08 1.74
N GLU A 288 12.73 7.78 2.81
CA GLU A 288 14.03 7.56 3.47
C GLU A 288 14.11 6.18 4.13
N TYR A 289 13.04 5.75 4.79
CA TYR A 289 12.95 4.41 5.37
C TYR A 289 13.09 3.34 4.28
N ILE A 290 12.34 3.45 3.19
CA ILE A 290 12.39 2.54 2.04
C ILE A 290 13.78 2.50 1.42
N ASN A 291 14.41 3.64 1.21
CA ASN A 291 15.77 3.70 0.66
C ASN A 291 16.77 2.96 1.56
N THR A 292 16.68 3.16 2.87
CA THR A 292 17.56 2.52 3.84
C THR A 292 17.40 1.01 3.85
N ILE A 293 16.16 0.53 3.92
CA ILE A 293 15.91 -0.93 3.96
C ILE A 293 16.29 -1.61 2.64
N HIS A 294 16.13 -0.92 1.50
CA HIS A 294 16.54 -1.49 0.21
C HIS A 294 18.05 -1.77 0.16
N GLU A 295 18.89 -0.85 0.65
CA GLU A 295 20.32 -1.07 0.75
C GLU A 295 20.68 -2.25 1.70
N GLU A 296 19.92 -2.39 2.79
CA GLU A 296 20.08 -3.52 3.73
C GLU A 296 19.66 -4.84 3.10
N ASP A 297 18.58 -4.85 2.31
CA ASP A 297 18.08 -6.04 1.61
C ASP A 297 19.07 -6.57 0.59
N ILE A 298 19.69 -5.70 -0.19
CA ILE A 298 20.72 -6.10 -1.16
C ILE A 298 21.88 -6.82 -0.44
N LYS A 299 22.36 -6.27 0.68
CA LYS A 299 23.39 -6.91 1.50
C LYS A 299 22.92 -8.24 2.08
N ALA A 300 21.68 -8.29 2.57
CA ALA A 300 21.10 -9.52 3.12
C ALA A 300 20.99 -10.62 2.06
N LEU A 301 20.59 -10.29 0.84
CA LEU A 301 20.54 -11.24 -0.28
C LEU A 301 21.93 -11.83 -0.57
N GLU A 302 22.98 -11.00 -0.63
CA GLU A 302 24.36 -11.45 -0.82
C GLU A 302 24.83 -12.36 0.32
N GLU A 303 24.53 -12.01 1.58
CA GLU A 303 24.84 -12.82 2.77
C GLU A 303 24.13 -14.18 2.78
N GLN A 304 22.93 -14.26 2.21
CA GLN A 304 22.19 -15.52 2.01
C GLN A 304 22.71 -16.34 0.81
N GLY A 305 23.73 -15.84 0.10
CA GLY A 305 24.35 -16.51 -1.03
C GLY A 305 23.62 -16.34 -2.36
N CYS A 306 22.74 -15.34 -2.46
CA CYS A 306 22.13 -14.97 -3.73
C CYS A 306 23.14 -14.38 -4.68
N THR A 307 22.98 -14.63 -5.96
CA THR A 307 23.66 -13.89 -7.01
C THR A 307 22.91 -12.61 -7.28
N VAL A 308 23.48 -11.48 -6.90
CA VAL A 308 22.93 -10.14 -7.18
C VAL A 308 23.55 -9.62 -8.47
N THR A 309 22.73 -9.19 -9.40
CA THR A 309 23.14 -8.67 -10.72
C THR A 309 22.39 -7.38 -11.00
N THR A 310 23.06 -6.37 -11.54
CA THR A 310 22.43 -5.15 -12.04
C THR A 310 22.33 -5.23 -13.57
N LEU A 311 21.15 -4.97 -14.12
CA LEU A 311 20.95 -4.95 -15.57
C LEU A 311 21.67 -3.75 -16.17
N SER A 312 22.53 -3.99 -17.17
CA SER A 312 23.24 -2.91 -17.83
C SER A 312 22.29 -1.94 -18.54
N ARG A 313 22.67 -0.68 -18.69
CA ARG A 313 21.88 0.32 -19.40
C ARG A 313 21.50 -0.14 -20.82
N GLU A 314 22.42 -0.76 -21.53
CA GLU A 314 22.16 -1.31 -22.87
C GLU A 314 21.05 -2.37 -22.84
N GLU A 315 21.05 -3.27 -21.85
CA GLU A 315 20.01 -4.29 -21.72
C GLU A 315 18.68 -3.70 -21.26
N GLN A 316 18.69 -2.67 -20.39
CA GLN A 316 17.47 -1.94 -20.04
C GLN A 316 16.85 -1.28 -21.27
N GLU A 317 17.64 -0.65 -22.13
CA GLU A 317 17.19 -0.05 -23.39
C GLU A 317 16.62 -1.08 -24.36
N LYS A 318 17.26 -2.26 -24.48
CA LYS A 318 16.73 -3.37 -25.29
C LYS A 318 15.41 -3.88 -24.74
N TRP A 319 15.33 -4.04 -23.43
CA TRP A 319 14.10 -4.50 -22.78
C TRP A 319 12.98 -3.48 -22.96
N ALA A 320 13.22 -2.22 -22.63
CA ALA A 320 12.25 -1.14 -22.84
C ALA A 320 11.80 -1.04 -24.32
N ALA A 321 12.73 -1.21 -25.27
CA ALA A 321 12.42 -1.20 -26.71
C ALA A 321 11.56 -2.40 -27.15
N SER A 322 11.61 -3.53 -26.45
CA SER A 322 10.79 -4.70 -26.75
C SER A 322 9.33 -4.54 -26.31
N LEU A 323 9.06 -3.67 -25.34
CA LEU A 323 7.72 -3.44 -24.82
C LEU A 323 6.82 -2.79 -25.87
N PRO A 324 5.51 -3.06 -25.88
CA PRO A 324 4.54 -2.30 -26.65
C PRO A 324 4.54 -0.84 -26.18
N ASP A 325 3.79 -0.01 -26.86
CA ASP A 325 3.71 1.43 -26.54
C ASP A 325 2.78 1.68 -25.34
N VAL A 326 3.22 1.22 -24.17
CA VAL A 326 2.42 1.27 -22.93
C VAL A 326 2.22 2.71 -22.44
N VAL A 327 3.21 3.59 -22.69
CA VAL A 327 3.12 4.98 -22.23
C VAL A 327 2.10 5.78 -23.05
N ASN A 328 2.03 5.63 -24.36
CA ASN A 328 0.95 6.24 -25.15
C ASN A 328 -0.40 5.58 -24.87
N GLY A 329 -0.42 4.31 -24.45
CA GLY A 329 -1.61 3.67 -23.89
C GLY A 329 -2.10 4.35 -22.59
N LEU A 330 -1.17 4.73 -21.72
CA LEU A 330 -1.47 5.52 -20.52
C LEU A 330 -2.01 6.91 -20.90
N VAL A 331 -1.31 7.65 -21.79
CA VAL A 331 -1.78 8.97 -22.27
C VAL A 331 -3.23 8.89 -22.72
N LYS A 332 -3.54 7.94 -23.60
CA LYS A 332 -4.92 7.73 -24.04
C LYS A 332 -5.89 7.43 -22.90
N SER A 333 -5.50 6.63 -21.91
CA SER A 333 -6.35 6.30 -20.76
C SER A 333 -6.63 7.54 -19.90
N LEU A 334 -5.64 8.41 -19.73
CA LEU A 334 -5.80 9.67 -19.01
C LEU A 334 -6.70 10.64 -19.79
N ASP A 335 -6.54 10.75 -21.11
CA ASP A 335 -7.40 11.57 -21.97
C ASP A 335 -8.85 11.08 -21.95
N ASP A 336 -9.07 9.76 -22.05
CA ASP A 336 -10.40 9.14 -21.93
C ASP A 336 -11.05 9.41 -20.56
N ALA A 337 -10.25 9.59 -19.51
CA ALA A 337 -10.70 9.98 -18.18
C ALA A 337 -10.90 11.51 -18.00
N GLY A 338 -10.58 12.30 -19.02
CA GLY A 338 -10.79 13.76 -19.04
C GLY A 338 -9.60 14.60 -18.58
N TYR A 339 -8.41 14.00 -18.46
CA TYR A 339 -7.17 14.69 -18.12
C TYR A 339 -6.40 15.08 -19.40
N ASN A 340 -5.38 15.92 -19.27
CA ASN A 340 -4.41 16.16 -20.34
C ASN A 340 -3.26 15.14 -20.20
N GLY A 341 -3.46 13.93 -20.71
CA GLY A 341 -2.56 12.81 -20.49
C GLY A 341 -1.14 13.06 -21.00
N SER A 342 -1.00 13.69 -22.18
CA SER A 342 0.32 13.98 -22.76
C SER A 342 1.12 14.96 -21.89
N GLU A 343 0.51 16.04 -21.42
CA GLU A 343 1.15 17.02 -20.55
C GLU A 343 1.57 16.39 -19.20
N ILE A 344 0.67 15.64 -18.57
CA ILE A 344 0.93 15.01 -17.26
C ILE A 344 2.09 14.02 -17.35
N VAL A 345 2.10 13.18 -18.37
CA VAL A 345 3.15 12.16 -18.55
C VAL A 345 4.49 12.81 -18.92
N GLU A 346 4.49 13.85 -19.75
CA GLU A 346 5.70 14.59 -20.11
C GLU A 346 6.28 15.33 -18.90
N ASP A 347 5.45 16.01 -18.11
CA ASP A 347 5.86 16.68 -16.88
C ASP A 347 6.52 15.72 -15.89
N TYR A 348 5.98 14.53 -15.72
CA TYR A 348 6.60 13.52 -14.86
C TYR A 348 8.02 13.17 -15.33
N TYR A 349 8.21 12.96 -16.62
CA TYR A 349 9.55 12.70 -17.19
C TYR A 349 10.47 13.93 -17.08
N GLU A 350 9.97 15.13 -17.33
CA GLU A 350 10.76 16.36 -17.22
C GLU A 350 11.25 16.60 -15.79
N ILE A 351 10.41 16.31 -14.79
CA ILE A 351 10.81 16.40 -13.39
C ILE A 351 11.90 15.36 -13.07
N LEU A 352 11.76 14.12 -13.53
CA LEU A 352 12.79 13.08 -13.38
C LEU A 352 14.12 13.51 -14.05
N GLU A 353 14.06 14.03 -15.26
CA GLU A 353 15.24 14.50 -16.00
C GLU A 353 15.92 15.68 -15.30
N SER A 354 15.16 16.59 -14.69
CA SER A 354 15.70 17.69 -13.88
C SER A 354 16.51 17.21 -12.67
N LYS A 355 16.25 15.97 -12.22
CA LYS A 355 16.95 15.29 -11.13
C LYS A 355 18.08 14.37 -11.62
N GLY A 356 18.36 14.37 -12.93
CA GLY A 356 19.45 13.60 -13.54
C GLY A 356 19.07 12.18 -13.95
N VAL A 357 17.80 11.83 -13.94
CA VAL A 357 17.33 10.53 -14.43
C VAL A 357 17.15 10.60 -15.95
N GLU A 358 17.89 9.78 -16.68
CA GLU A 358 17.77 9.69 -18.13
C GLU A 358 16.70 8.67 -18.54
N ARG A 359 15.82 9.06 -19.48
CA ARG A 359 14.83 8.12 -20.05
C ARG A 359 15.51 6.92 -20.68
N VAL A 360 15.06 5.72 -20.32
CA VAL A 360 15.57 4.47 -20.93
C VAL A 360 15.05 4.30 -22.37
N ARG A 361 13.84 4.79 -22.64
CA ARG A 361 13.21 4.80 -23.97
C ARG A 361 12.55 6.15 -24.23
N ASP A 362 12.77 6.72 -25.41
CA ASP A 362 11.96 7.81 -25.94
C ASP A 362 10.62 7.23 -26.44
N TRP A 363 9.56 7.45 -25.67
CA TRP A 363 8.24 6.92 -25.93
C TRP A 363 7.47 7.71 -27.01
N LYS A 364 8.02 8.86 -27.46
CA LYS A 364 7.40 9.76 -28.47
C LYS A 364 5.95 10.04 -28.09
N ILE A 365 5.76 10.64 -26.92
CA ILE A 365 4.44 10.97 -26.38
C ILE A 365 3.72 11.83 -27.40
N SER A 366 2.54 11.37 -27.85
CA SER A 366 1.72 12.04 -28.85
C SER A 366 0.83 13.09 -28.18
N GLU A 367 0.78 14.30 -28.78
CA GLU A 367 -0.16 15.36 -28.42
C GLU A 367 -1.61 14.96 -28.67
#